data_452649ca0c6b9f8e28b272dc3bd04b09
#
_entry.id   452649ca0c6b9f8e28b272dc3bd04b09
#
_cell.length_a   1.000
_cell.length_b   1.000
_cell.length_c   1.000
_cell.angle_alpha   90.00
_cell.angle_beta   90.00
_cell.angle_gamma   90.00
#
_symmetry.space_group_name_H-M   'P 1'
#
loop_
_entity.id
_entity.type
_entity.pdbx_description
1 polymer ?
#
loop_
_entity_poly.entity_id
_entity_poly.type
_entity_poly.pdbx_seq_one_letter_code
_entity_poly.pdbx_strand_id
1 'polypeptide(L)'
;MNITKIISKTFDSRLKQIDLYASQASEIQHRVLSRLTRQAAQTEWGRKYDYSSIRNYEDFRKRVPIQTYEEIKPYVERLRAGEQNLLWPSEIRWFAKSSGTTNDKSKFLPVSKEALEDIHYRGGKDAAALYFRINPDSHFFSGKGLILGGSHSPNLNSNHSLVGDLSAILIQNVNPLINFIRVPSKKIALMSEWETKIEAIANSTIPVNVTSLSGVPSWMLVLIERVLEKTGKQALEEVWPNLEVFFHGGVACTPYREQYKQVITTPKMHYVETYNASEGYFGTQND
;
A
#
# COMPACT_ATOMS: atom_id res chain seq x y z
N MET A 1 -20.97 -22.78 1.13
CA MET A 1 -20.34 -22.22 2.34
C MET A 1 -19.57 -20.98 1.91
N ASN A 2 -19.86 -19.78 2.47
CA ASN A 2 -19.17 -18.55 2.07
C ASN A 2 -17.75 -18.54 2.71
N ILE A 3 -16.71 -18.77 1.89
CA ILE A 3 -15.31 -18.83 2.32
C ILE A 3 -14.86 -17.50 2.93
N THR A 4 -15.38 -16.36 2.43
CA THR A 4 -15.08 -15.03 2.97
C THR A 4 -15.50 -14.92 4.42
N LYS A 5 -16.69 -15.44 4.77
CA LYS A 5 -17.19 -15.45 6.15
C LYS A 5 -16.34 -16.28 7.13
N ILE A 6 -15.64 -17.29 6.62
CA ILE A 6 -14.70 -18.07 7.45
C ILE A 6 -13.41 -17.31 7.63
N ILE A 7 -12.86 -16.76 6.55
CA ILE A 7 -11.60 -16.00 6.59
C ILE A 7 -11.77 -14.70 7.38
N SER A 8 -12.90 -13.99 7.23
CA SER A 8 -13.15 -12.74 7.95
C SER A 8 -13.06 -12.88 9.48
N LYS A 9 -13.45 -14.03 10.04
CA LYS A 9 -13.28 -14.31 11.48
C LYS A 9 -11.83 -14.27 11.96
N THR A 10 -10.87 -14.50 11.07
CA THR A 10 -9.45 -14.40 11.44
C THR A 10 -9.03 -12.96 11.74
N PHE A 11 -9.82 -11.96 11.32
CA PHE A 11 -9.59 -10.55 11.58
C PHE A 11 -10.22 -10.05 12.89
N ASP A 12 -11.07 -10.84 13.58
CA ASP A 12 -11.79 -10.39 14.78
C ASP A 12 -10.85 -9.87 15.89
N SER A 13 -9.74 -10.57 16.11
CA SER A 13 -8.73 -10.15 17.09
C SER A 13 -8.10 -8.80 16.71
N ARG A 14 -7.90 -8.56 15.41
CA ARG A 14 -7.35 -7.31 14.91
C ARG A 14 -8.36 -6.17 14.99
N LEU A 15 -9.61 -6.42 14.65
CA LEU A 15 -10.71 -5.44 14.80
C LEU A 15 -10.83 -4.96 16.25
N LYS A 16 -10.76 -5.87 17.24
CA LYS A 16 -10.74 -5.49 18.65
C LYS A 16 -9.57 -4.56 19.01
N GLN A 17 -8.39 -4.77 18.40
CA GLN A 17 -7.24 -3.87 18.59
C GLN A 17 -7.48 -2.50 17.97
N ILE A 18 -8.08 -2.44 16.77
CA ILE A 18 -8.42 -1.19 16.09
C ILE A 18 -9.43 -0.40 16.93
N ASP A 19 -10.43 -1.05 17.50
CA ASP A 19 -11.44 -0.41 18.37
C ASP A 19 -10.81 0.27 19.60
N LEU A 20 -9.68 -0.22 20.09
CA LEU A 20 -8.93 0.42 21.17
C LEU A 20 -8.25 1.73 20.78
N TYR A 21 -8.08 2.01 19.48
CA TYR A 21 -7.38 3.23 19.03
C TYR A 21 -8.08 4.51 19.49
N ALA A 22 -9.41 4.52 19.55
CA ALA A 22 -10.17 5.66 20.03
C ALA A 22 -10.02 5.89 21.55
N SER A 23 -10.00 4.82 22.35
CA SER A 23 -10.00 4.90 23.82
C SER A 23 -8.60 4.89 24.43
N GLN A 24 -7.59 4.32 23.75
CA GLN A 24 -6.23 4.12 24.25
C GLN A 24 -5.16 4.76 23.35
N ALA A 25 -5.50 5.80 22.60
CA ALA A 25 -4.60 6.42 21.63
C ALA A 25 -3.25 6.81 22.24
N SER A 26 -3.24 7.51 23.36
CA SER A 26 -2.02 7.99 24.03
C SER A 26 -1.12 6.83 24.46
N GLU A 27 -1.70 5.77 25.04
CA GLU A 27 -0.95 4.61 25.50
C GLU A 27 -0.36 3.83 24.30
N ILE A 28 -1.14 3.65 23.25
CA ILE A 28 -0.69 2.97 22.03
C ILE A 28 0.45 3.75 21.38
N GLN A 29 0.31 5.08 21.25
CA GLN A 29 1.36 5.93 20.70
C GLN A 29 2.63 5.89 21.55
N HIS A 30 2.51 5.91 22.87
CA HIS A 30 3.65 5.80 23.78
C HIS A 30 4.38 4.46 23.58
N ARG A 31 3.66 3.34 23.49
CA ARG A 31 4.24 2.02 23.22
C ARG A 31 4.95 1.98 21.87
N VAL A 32 4.34 2.55 20.84
CA VAL A 32 4.95 2.60 19.49
C VAL A 32 6.22 3.44 19.52
N LEU A 33 6.19 4.65 20.08
CA LEU A 33 7.38 5.52 20.22
C LEU A 33 8.50 4.79 20.97
N SER A 34 8.20 4.21 22.13
CA SER A 34 9.18 3.49 22.96
C SER A 34 9.79 2.28 22.22
N ARG A 35 9.00 1.58 21.42
CA ARG A 35 9.49 0.47 20.57
C ARG A 35 10.44 0.99 19.51
N LEU A 36 10.04 2.01 18.75
CA LEU A 36 10.82 2.54 17.63
C LEU A 36 12.15 3.15 18.09
N THR A 37 12.13 3.97 19.13
CA THR A 37 13.37 4.58 19.68
C THR A 37 14.32 3.53 20.24
N ARG A 38 13.80 2.50 20.91
CA ARG A 38 14.63 1.39 21.43
C ARG A 38 15.27 0.59 20.31
N GLN A 39 14.49 0.26 19.26
CA GLN A 39 15.00 -0.49 18.10
C GLN A 39 16.08 0.30 17.36
N ALA A 40 15.88 1.60 17.17
CA ALA A 40 16.80 2.46 16.43
C ALA A 40 17.96 3.03 17.29
N ALA A 41 18.02 2.75 18.61
CA ALA A 41 18.97 3.38 19.52
C ALA A 41 20.45 3.22 19.11
N GLN A 42 20.80 2.10 18.46
CA GLN A 42 22.17 1.79 18.03
C GLN A 42 22.47 2.19 16.58
N THR A 43 21.50 2.80 15.85
CA THR A 43 21.78 3.39 14.54
C THR A 43 22.60 4.67 14.69
N GLU A 44 23.19 5.15 13.60
CA GLU A 44 23.88 6.45 13.61
C GLU A 44 22.94 7.58 14.04
N TRP A 45 21.72 7.60 13.49
CA TRP A 45 20.68 8.56 13.84
C TRP A 45 20.24 8.44 15.32
N GLY A 46 20.05 7.22 15.80
CA GLY A 46 19.68 6.96 17.20
C GLY A 46 20.73 7.42 18.20
N ARG A 47 22.01 7.22 17.88
CA ARG A 47 23.12 7.73 18.71
C ARG A 47 23.22 9.25 18.64
N LYS A 48 23.06 9.84 17.44
CA LYS A 48 23.10 11.30 17.25
C LYS A 48 22.10 12.03 18.15
N TYR A 49 20.90 11.47 18.32
CA TYR A 49 19.82 12.06 19.10
C TYR A 49 19.57 11.37 20.44
N ASP A 50 20.51 10.52 20.87
CA ASP A 50 20.45 9.78 22.14
C ASP A 50 19.10 9.10 22.40
N TYR A 51 18.68 8.26 21.44
CA TYR A 51 17.42 7.52 21.53
C TYR A 51 17.33 6.62 22.76
N SER A 52 18.48 6.19 23.31
CA SER A 52 18.55 5.35 24.51
C SER A 52 17.97 6.02 25.75
N SER A 53 17.97 7.34 25.82
CA SER A 53 17.47 8.12 26.95
C SER A 53 16.07 8.70 26.75
N ILE A 54 15.45 8.48 25.59
CA ILE A 54 14.08 8.93 25.31
C ILE A 54 13.09 8.02 26.05
N ARG A 55 12.28 8.60 26.92
CA ARG A 55 11.26 7.89 27.72
C ARG A 55 9.84 8.17 27.27
N ASN A 56 9.59 9.34 26.68
CA ASN A 56 8.25 9.81 26.29
C ASN A 56 8.33 10.77 25.09
N TYR A 57 7.18 11.26 24.64
CA TYR A 57 7.08 12.19 23.52
C TYR A 57 7.81 13.52 23.77
N GLU A 58 7.77 14.04 25.01
CA GLU A 58 8.43 15.31 25.34
C GLU A 58 9.97 15.19 25.23
N ASP A 59 10.56 14.06 25.64
CA ASP A 59 11.98 13.80 25.46
C ASP A 59 12.31 13.71 23.96
N PHE A 60 11.47 12.99 23.20
CA PHE A 60 11.66 12.86 21.75
C PHE A 60 11.62 14.24 21.06
N ARG A 61 10.58 15.03 21.33
CA ARG A 61 10.39 16.35 20.74
C ARG A 61 11.53 17.33 21.03
N LYS A 62 12.11 17.27 22.24
CA LYS A 62 13.21 18.13 22.65
C LYS A 62 14.54 17.77 21.97
N ARG A 63 14.74 16.50 21.64
CA ARG A 63 16.02 15.99 21.11
C ARG A 63 16.04 15.86 19.59
N VAL A 64 14.93 15.47 19.02
CA VAL A 64 14.82 15.19 17.58
C VAL A 64 14.14 16.37 16.90
N PRO A 65 14.90 17.24 16.22
CA PRO A 65 14.31 18.35 15.50
C PRO A 65 13.48 17.87 14.30
N ILE A 66 12.52 18.66 13.87
CA ILE A 66 11.81 18.44 12.62
C ILE A 66 12.83 18.51 11.48
N GLN A 67 12.79 17.53 10.59
CA GLN A 67 13.71 17.43 9.46
C GLN A 67 12.96 17.66 8.13
N THR A 68 13.57 18.37 7.23
CA THR A 68 13.22 18.36 5.81
C THR A 68 13.83 17.15 5.12
N TYR A 69 13.35 16.83 3.91
CA TYR A 69 13.97 15.76 3.12
C TYR A 69 15.44 16.06 2.80
N GLU A 70 15.79 17.31 2.52
CA GLU A 70 17.19 17.69 2.19
C GLU A 70 18.16 17.45 3.36
N GLU A 71 17.69 17.54 4.60
CA GLU A 71 18.51 17.24 5.80
C GLU A 71 18.69 15.74 6.01
N ILE A 72 17.71 14.92 5.58
CA ILE A 72 17.79 13.45 5.68
C ILE A 72 18.49 12.84 4.45
N LYS A 73 18.44 13.53 3.32
CA LYS A 73 18.98 13.07 2.03
C LYS A 73 20.41 12.53 2.08
N PRO A 74 21.37 13.14 2.80
CA PRO A 74 22.74 12.57 2.90
C PRO A 74 22.76 11.16 3.48
N TYR A 75 21.88 10.84 4.44
CA TYR A 75 21.73 9.49 4.99
C TYR A 75 21.11 8.54 3.96
N VAL A 76 20.13 9.02 3.20
CA VAL A 76 19.49 8.23 2.13
C VAL A 76 20.51 7.89 1.04
N GLU A 77 21.36 8.83 0.64
CA GLU A 77 22.40 8.60 -0.36
C GLU A 77 23.45 7.59 0.12
N ARG A 78 23.86 7.66 1.36
CA ARG A 78 24.77 6.67 1.99
C ARG A 78 24.12 5.27 2.05
N LEU A 79 22.84 5.18 2.43
CA LEU A 79 22.08 3.93 2.39
C LEU A 79 22.05 3.36 0.97
N ARG A 80 21.80 4.19 -0.04
CA ARG A 80 21.78 3.78 -1.45
C ARG A 80 23.17 3.34 -1.96
N ALA A 81 24.22 3.87 -1.39
CA ALA A 81 25.60 3.45 -1.65
C ALA A 81 25.97 2.14 -0.92
N GLY A 82 25.09 1.59 -0.08
CA GLY A 82 25.28 0.30 0.60
C GLY A 82 25.64 0.40 2.08
N GLU A 83 25.79 1.61 2.62
CA GLU A 83 25.99 1.78 4.04
C GLU A 83 24.70 1.47 4.80
N GLN A 84 24.79 0.76 5.93
CA GLN A 84 23.62 0.30 6.68
C GLN A 84 23.67 0.81 8.12
N ASN A 85 22.59 0.55 8.88
CA ASN A 85 22.46 0.97 10.29
C ASN A 85 22.58 2.49 10.50
N LEU A 86 22.11 3.28 9.50
CA LEU A 86 22.10 4.74 9.58
C LEU A 86 20.83 5.27 10.25
N LEU A 87 19.68 5.02 9.65
CA LEU A 87 18.35 5.49 10.12
C LEU A 87 17.58 4.38 10.82
N TRP A 88 17.77 3.13 10.42
CA TRP A 88 17.10 1.95 10.93
C TRP A 88 18.06 0.76 10.98
N PRO A 89 17.93 -0.18 11.95
CA PRO A 89 18.92 -1.23 12.15
C PRO A 89 18.85 -2.39 11.14
N SER A 90 17.68 -2.67 10.56
CA SER A 90 17.57 -3.74 9.55
C SER A 90 18.12 -3.30 8.20
N GLU A 91 18.52 -4.27 7.38
CA GLU A 91 19.01 -4.00 6.03
C GLU A 91 17.95 -3.28 5.19
N ILE A 92 18.35 -2.19 4.53
CA ILE A 92 17.52 -1.43 3.61
C ILE A 92 18.12 -1.54 2.21
N ARG A 93 17.37 -2.18 1.31
CA ARG A 93 17.71 -2.33 -0.10
C ARG A 93 16.72 -1.67 -1.02
N TRP A 94 15.46 -1.52 -0.59
CA TRP A 94 14.40 -0.91 -1.39
C TRP A 94 14.24 0.58 -1.08
N PHE A 95 14.06 1.35 -2.15
CA PHE A 95 13.80 2.78 -2.06
C PHE A 95 12.57 3.10 -2.91
N ALA A 96 11.52 3.60 -2.26
CA ALA A 96 10.35 4.10 -2.95
C ALA A 96 10.66 5.45 -3.58
N LYS A 97 10.42 5.56 -4.90
CA LYS A 97 10.50 6.82 -5.61
C LYS A 97 9.18 7.55 -5.44
N SER A 98 9.16 8.68 -4.75
CA SER A 98 8.00 9.54 -4.67
C SER A 98 8.04 10.63 -5.73
N SER A 99 6.87 10.97 -6.28
CA SER A 99 6.71 12.17 -7.11
C SER A 99 6.88 13.40 -6.22
N GLY A 100 8.06 14.03 -6.26
CA GLY A 100 8.30 15.25 -5.48
C GLY A 100 7.42 16.40 -5.97
N THR A 101 6.57 16.91 -5.11
CA THR A 101 5.79 18.12 -5.38
C THR A 101 6.61 19.42 -5.19
N THR A 102 7.81 19.33 -4.64
CA THR A 102 8.69 20.46 -4.37
C THR A 102 9.98 20.31 -5.20
N ASN A 103 10.24 21.24 -6.12
CA ASN A 103 11.45 21.35 -6.94
C ASN A 103 11.74 20.24 -7.98
N ASP A 104 10.74 19.61 -8.59
CA ASP A 104 10.87 18.62 -9.70
C ASP A 104 11.88 17.46 -9.49
N LYS A 105 12.37 17.25 -8.26
CA LYS A 105 13.31 16.17 -7.95
C LYS A 105 12.60 15.06 -7.20
N SER A 106 12.63 13.86 -7.78
CA SER A 106 12.14 12.66 -7.10
C SER A 106 12.87 12.43 -5.79
N LYS A 107 12.11 12.12 -4.73
CA LYS A 107 12.64 11.72 -3.44
C LYS A 107 12.77 10.19 -3.39
N PHE A 108 13.81 9.70 -2.74
CA PHE A 108 14.00 8.29 -2.50
C PHE A 108 13.77 8.00 -1.02
N LEU A 109 12.75 7.22 -0.73
CA LEU A 109 12.36 6.90 0.64
C LEU A 109 12.77 5.47 0.98
N PRO A 110 13.60 5.26 2.01
CA PRO A 110 14.04 3.93 2.41
C PRO A 110 12.84 3.09 2.87
N VAL A 111 12.75 1.84 2.38
CA VAL A 111 11.69 0.92 2.75
C VAL A 111 12.29 -0.29 3.45
N SER A 112 12.13 -0.37 4.76
CA SER A 112 12.57 -1.50 5.57
C SER A 112 11.58 -2.66 5.52
N LYS A 113 12.02 -3.84 5.95
CA LYS A 113 11.14 -5.00 6.11
C LYS A 113 9.99 -4.70 7.10
N GLU A 114 10.29 -4.00 8.19
CA GLU A 114 9.29 -3.64 9.20
C GLU A 114 8.28 -2.63 8.65
N ALA A 115 8.71 -1.70 7.77
CA ALA A 115 7.78 -0.81 7.08
C ALA A 115 6.82 -1.58 6.17
N LEU A 116 7.31 -2.59 5.45
CA LEU A 116 6.46 -3.46 4.63
C LEU A 116 5.45 -4.22 5.50
N GLU A 117 5.92 -4.91 6.55
CA GLU A 117 5.10 -5.84 7.34
C GLU A 117 4.17 -5.11 8.32
N ASP A 118 4.73 -4.17 9.12
CA ASP A 118 4.03 -3.54 10.24
C ASP A 118 3.23 -2.29 9.85
N ILE A 119 3.48 -1.74 8.66
CA ILE A 119 2.79 -0.54 8.18
C ILE A 119 1.95 -0.88 6.95
N HIS A 120 2.57 -1.16 5.81
CA HIS A 120 1.85 -1.27 4.54
C HIS A 120 0.97 -2.52 4.45
N TYR A 121 1.51 -3.72 4.70
CA TYR A 121 0.69 -4.94 4.64
C TYR A 121 -0.30 -5.02 5.80
N ARG A 122 0.05 -4.50 6.97
CA ARG A 122 -0.89 -4.41 8.09
C ARG A 122 -2.03 -3.45 7.75
N GLY A 123 -1.74 -2.26 7.23
CA GLY A 123 -2.76 -1.30 6.81
C GLY A 123 -3.72 -1.86 5.75
N GLY A 124 -3.19 -2.57 4.74
CA GLY A 124 -4.03 -3.26 3.77
C GLY A 124 -4.92 -4.35 4.37
N LYS A 125 -4.41 -5.11 5.35
CA LYS A 125 -5.22 -6.08 6.11
C LYS A 125 -6.28 -5.40 6.98
N ASP A 126 -5.97 -4.26 7.58
CA ASP A 126 -6.90 -3.48 8.40
C ASP A 126 -8.04 -2.92 7.52
N ALA A 127 -7.74 -2.42 6.32
CA ALA A 127 -8.75 -1.98 5.37
C ALA A 127 -9.72 -3.12 4.99
N ALA A 128 -9.19 -4.31 4.69
CA ALA A 128 -10.02 -5.47 4.41
C ALA A 128 -10.86 -5.90 5.63
N ALA A 129 -10.27 -5.89 6.84
CA ALA A 129 -10.98 -6.23 8.08
C ALA A 129 -12.15 -5.29 8.35
N LEU A 130 -11.94 -3.98 8.18
CA LEU A 130 -12.98 -2.97 8.32
C LEU A 130 -14.07 -3.13 7.27
N TYR A 131 -13.70 -3.40 6.01
CA TYR A 131 -14.65 -3.71 4.95
C TYR A 131 -15.53 -4.93 5.29
N PHE A 132 -14.96 -6.02 5.80
CA PHE A 132 -15.74 -7.21 6.19
C PHE A 132 -16.65 -6.94 7.40
N ARG A 133 -16.27 -6.04 8.30
CA ARG A 133 -17.10 -5.64 9.45
C ARG A 133 -18.39 -4.96 8.99
N ILE A 134 -18.31 -4.08 8.00
CA ILE A 134 -19.48 -3.35 7.46
C ILE A 134 -20.22 -4.14 6.37
N ASN A 135 -19.58 -5.15 5.78
CA ASN A 135 -20.14 -6.02 4.74
C ASN A 135 -19.99 -7.51 5.12
N PRO A 136 -20.75 -8.00 6.12
CA PRO A 136 -20.61 -9.35 6.65
C PRO A 136 -20.99 -10.46 5.65
N ASP A 137 -21.75 -10.13 4.61
CA ASP A 137 -22.15 -11.05 3.55
C ASP A 137 -21.23 -10.97 2.30
N SER A 138 -20.10 -10.29 2.40
CA SER A 138 -19.10 -10.18 1.34
C SER A 138 -18.70 -11.55 0.77
N HIS A 139 -18.42 -11.58 -0.54
CA HIS A 139 -17.90 -12.73 -1.28
C HIS A 139 -16.45 -12.48 -1.77
N PHE A 140 -15.75 -11.54 -1.17
CA PHE A 140 -14.41 -11.08 -1.55
C PHE A 140 -13.44 -12.22 -1.90
N PHE A 141 -13.36 -13.26 -1.07
CA PHE A 141 -12.48 -14.41 -1.27
C PHE A 141 -13.10 -15.51 -2.15
N SER A 142 -14.25 -15.30 -2.77
CA SER A 142 -14.82 -16.25 -3.75
C SER A 142 -14.14 -16.15 -5.12
N GLY A 143 -13.37 -15.10 -5.35
CA GLY A 143 -12.59 -14.85 -6.56
C GLY A 143 -11.22 -14.28 -6.25
N LYS A 144 -10.70 -13.47 -7.17
CA LYS A 144 -9.38 -12.85 -7.05
C LYS A 144 -9.48 -11.33 -7.00
N GLY A 145 -8.57 -10.72 -6.23
CA GLY A 145 -8.39 -9.27 -6.24
C GLY A 145 -7.51 -8.84 -7.42
N LEU A 146 -7.96 -7.88 -8.22
CA LEU A 146 -7.17 -7.25 -9.25
C LEU A 146 -6.41 -6.07 -8.65
N ILE A 147 -5.08 -6.13 -8.71
CA ILE A 147 -4.19 -5.09 -8.18
C ILE A 147 -3.45 -4.42 -9.34
N LEU A 148 -3.70 -3.12 -9.50
CA LEU A 148 -3.00 -2.27 -10.45
C LEU A 148 -2.02 -1.36 -9.70
N GLY A 149 -0.73 -1.65 -9.80
CA GLY A 149 0.35 -0.88 -9.19
C GLY A 149 1.28 -0.26 -10.22
N GLY A 150 2.20 0.57 -9.75
CA GLY A 150 3.28 1.14 -10.54
C GLY A 150 4.34 0.12 -10.97
N SER A 151 5.53 0.58 -11.25
CA SER A 151 6.62 -0.25 -11.78
C SER A 151 7.93 -0.04 -11.03
N HIS A 152 8.87 -0.95 -11.26
CA HIS A 152 10.27 -0.74 -10.85
C HIS A 152 10.94 0.29 -11.75
N SER A 153 12.01 0.91 -11.23
CA SER A 153 12.87 1.84 -11.96
C SER A 153 14.29 1.27 -12.05
N PRO A 154 14.52 0.24 -12.87
CA PRO A 154 15.82 -0.47 -12.91
C PRO A 154 17.00 0.43 -13.28
N ASN A 155 16.76 1.46 -14.08
CA ASN A 155 17.75 2.46 -14.47
C ASN A 155 18.26 3.31 -13.29
N LEU A 156 17.55 3.27 -12.15
CA LEU A 156 17.93 3.98 -10.91
C LEU A 156 18.53 3.03 -9.85
N ASN A 157 18.63 1.73 -10.15
CA ASN A 157 19.23 0.75 -9.26
C ASN A 157 20.75 0.93 -9.18
N SER A 158 21.33 0.46 -8.08
CA SER A 158 22.76 0.26 -7.90
C SER A 158 23.02 -1.18 -7.46
N ASN A 159 24.30 -1.54 -7.23
CA ASN A 159 24.64 -2.85 -6.66
C ASN A 159 24.02 -3.07 -5.26
N HIS A 160 23.71 -1.99 -4.55
CA HIS A 160 23.24 -2.01 -3.17
C HIS A 160 21.79 -1.57 -3.00
N SER A 161 21.18 -0.92 -4.00
CA SER A 161 19.83 -0.37 -3.89
C SER A 161 18.97 -0.70 -5.09
N LEU A 162 17.70 -0.99 -4.81
CA LEU A 162 16.63 -1.24 -5.77
C LEU A 162 15.58 -0.12 -5.66
N VAL A 163 15.11 0.38 -6.79
CA VAL A 163 14.19 1.52 -6.83
C VAL A 163 12.90 1.15 -7.58
N GLY A 164 11.79 1.66 -7.08
CA GLY A 164 10.48 1.51 -7.73
C GLY A 164 9.41 2.36 -7.07
N ASP A 165 8.24 2.35 -7.66
CA ASP A 165 7.05 2.87 -6.99
C ASP A 165 6.73 2.00 -5.77
N LEU A 166 6.16 2.60 -4.71
CA LEU A 166 5.83 1.84 -3.49
C LEU A 166 4.99 0.60 -3.80
N SER A 167 3.96 0.73 -4.64
CA SER A 167 3.08 -0.39 -5.00
C SER A 167 3.83 -1.53 -5.72
N ALA A 168 4.84 -1.22 -6.53
CA ALA A 168 5.69 -2.23 -7.14
C ALA A 168 6.57 -2.94 -6.10
N ILE A 169 7.12 -2.20 -5.14
CA ILE A 169 7.89 -2.76 -4.02
C ILE A 169 7.00 -3.69 -3.17
N LEU A 170 5.76 -3.28 -2.88
CA LEU A 170 4.79 -4.11 -2.16
C LEU A 170 4.49 -5.40 -2.93
N ILE A 171 4.17 -5.31 -4.22
CA ILE A 171 3.90 -6.48 -5.08
C ILE A 171 5.12 -7.41 -5.15
N GLN A 172 6.33 -6.85 -5.20
CA GLN A 172 7.57 -7.63 -5.27
C GLN A 172 7.82 -8.45 -4.00
N ASN A 173 7.53 -7.88 -2.83
CA ASN A 173 7.93 -8.44 -1.53
C ASN A 173 6.76 -9.13 -0.78
N VAL A 174 5.55 -9.11 -1.32
CA VAL A 174 4.39 -9.75 -0.67
C VAL A 174 4.60 -11.25 -0.52
N ASN A 175 4.02 -11.82 0.56
CA ASN A 175 4.02 -13.26 0.79
C ASN A 175 3.53 -14.01 -0.47
N PRO A 176 4.27 -15.03 -0.96
CA PRO A 176 3.92 -15.78 -2.16
C PRO A 176 2.51 -16.37 -2.17
N LEU A 177 1.95 -16.71 -1.00
CA LEU A 177 0.58 -17.24 -0.88
C LEU A 177 -0.48 -16.23 -1.38
N ILE A 178 -0.22 -14.93 -1.31
CA ILE A 178 -1.13 -13.89 -1.83
C ILE A 178 -1.29 -14.00 -3.36
N ASN A 179 -0.33 -14.57 -4.07
CA ASN A 179 -0.44 -14.76 -5.52
C ASN A 179 -1.59 -15.72 -5.92
N PHE A 180 -2.07 -16.56 -5.00
CA PHE A 180 -3.23 -17.42 -5.27
C PHE A 180 -4.56 -16.68 -5.26
N ILE A 181 -4.65 -15.55 -4.58
CA ILE A 181 -5.87 -14.75 -4.41
C ILE A 181 -5.83 -13.42 -5.15
N ARG A 182 -4.79 -13.13 -5.93
CA ARG A 182 -4.66 -11.89 -6.71
C ARG A 182 -4.37 -12.12 -8.19
N VAL A 183 -4.69 -11.13 -8.99
CA VAL A 183 -4.31 -10.97 -10.41
C VAL A 183 -3.85 -9.52 -10.64
N PRO A 184 -3.08 -9.26 -11.70
CA PRO A 184 -2.42 -10.20 -12.59
C PRO A 184 -1.25 -10.93 -11.90
N SER A 185 -0.57 -11.80 -12.64
CA SER A 185 0.68 -12.42 -12.17
C SER A 185 1.72 -11.33 -11.85
N LYS A 186 2.66 -11.65 -10.94
CA LYS A 186 3.74 -10.73 -10.56
C LYS A 186 4.53 -10.21 -11.77
N LYS A 187 4.79 -11.08 -12.75
CA LYS A 187 5.50 -10.71 -13.99
C LYS A 187 4.78 -9.59 -14.74
N ILE A 188 3.46 -9.69 -14.90
CA ILE A 188 2.64 -8.66 -15.59
C ILE A 188 2.52 -7.42 -14.70
N ALA A 189 2.22 -7.59 -13.40
CA ALA A 189 2.04 -6.48 -12.47
C ALA A 189 3.25 -5.53 -12.39
N LEU A 190 4.47 -6.04 -12.61
CA LEU A 190 5.72 -5.29 -12.51
C LEU A 190 6.28 -4.82 -13.86
N MET A 191 5.56 -4.99 -14.96
CA MET A 191 5.97 -4.43 -16.26
C MET A 191 6.12 -2.92 -16.18
N SER A 192 7.14 -2.38 -16.82
CA SER A 192 7.47 -0.95 -16.81
C SER A 192 6.81 -0.16 -17.93
N GLU A 193 6.59 -0.79 -19.07
CA GLU A 193 5.96 -0.15 -20.21
C GLU A 193 4.44 -0.17 -20.02
N TRP A 194 3.82 1.02 -19.98
CA TRP A 194 2.45 1.20 -19.52
C TRP A 194 1.40 0.56 -20.44
N GLU A 195 1.49 0.79 -21.73
CA GLU A 195 0.48 0.31 -22.67
C GLU A 195 0.49 -1.21 -22.79
N THR A 196 1.68 -1.79 -22.91
CA THR A 196 1.87 -3.25 -22.92
C THR A 196 1.39 -3.87 -21.59
N LYS A 197 1.62 -3.18 -20.48
CA LYS A 197 1.17 -3.63 -19.15
C LYS A 197 -0.35 -3.65 -19.08
N ILE A 198 -1.03 -2.57 -19.44
CA ILE A 198 -2.51 -2.49 -19.45
C ILE A 198 -3.10 -3.57 -20.34
N GLU A 199 -2.54 -3.75 -21.53
CA GLU A 199 -2.95 -4.79 -22.48
C GLU A 199 -2.80 -6.21 -21.88
N ALA A 200 -1.66 -6.49 -21.28
CA ALA A 200 -1.39 -7.79 -20.63
C ALA A 200 -2.28 -8.04 -19.43
N ILE A 201 -2.58 -6.99 -18.62
CA ILE A 201 -3.50 -7.09 -17.49
C ILE A 201 -4.91 -7.39 -18.00
N ALA A 202 -5.43 -6.62 -18.97
CA ALA A 202 -6.75 -6.84 -19.54
C ALA A 202 -6.90 -8.29 -20.06
N ASN A 203 -5.97 -8.74 -20.90
CA ASN A 203 -5.99 -10.10 -21.46
C ASN A 203 -5.97 -11.20 -20.39
N SER A 204 -5.18 -11.03 -19.34
CA SER A 204 -5.03 -12.05 -18.29
C SER A 204 -6.14 -12.03 -17.23
N THR A 205 -6.92 -10.95 -17.13
CA THR A 205 -7.93 -10.80 -16.07
C THR A 205 -9.37 -10.94 -16.56
N ILE A 206 -9.64 -10.67 -17.85
CA ILE A 206 -10.98 -10.87 -18.44
C ILE A 206 -11.57 -12.26 -18.12
N PRO A 207 -10.84 -13.38 -18.30
CA PRO A 207 -11.39 -14.72 -18.01
C PRO A 207 -11.42 -15.10 -16.52
N VAL A 208 -11.02 -14.19 -15.62
CA VAL A 208 -10.90 -14.49 -14.20
C VAL A 208 -12.12 -13.97 -13.44
N ASN A 209 -12.59 -14.73 -12.44
CA ASN A 209 -13.57 -14.22 -11.49
C ASN A 209 -12.92 -13.18 -10.57
N VAL A 210 -13.03 -11.89 -10.96
CA VAL A 210 -12.52 -10.76 -10.18
C VAL A 210 -13.62 -10.31 -9.22
N THR A 211 -13.29 -10.23 -7.93
CA THR A 211 -14.21 -9.81 -6.85
C THR A 211 -13.84 -8.47 -6.23
N SER A 212 -12.61 -8.03 -6.41
CA SER A 212 -12.17 -6.72 -5.90
C SER A 212 -11.15 -6.06 -6.81
N LEU A 213 -11.12 -4.73 -6.78
CA LEU A 213 -10.11 -3.89 -7.43
C LEU A 213 -9.26 -3.20 -6.36
N SER A 214 -8.00 -2.95 -6.67
CA SER A 214 -7.10 -2.18 -5.80
C SER A 214 -6.13 -1.37 -6.65
N GLY A 215 -6.08 -0.04 -6.45
CA GLY A 215 -5.19 0.84 -7.21
C GLY A 215 -5.59 2.29 -7.22
N VAL A 216 -4.88 3.07 -8.02
CA VAL A 216 -5.13 4.50 -8.22
C VAL A 216 -6.34 4.69 -9.14
N PRO A 217 -7.34 5.55 -8.78
CA PRO A 217 -8.56 5.71 -9.55
C PRO A 217 -8.34 6.02 -11.03
N SER A 218 -7.47 6.98 -11.35
CA SER A 218 -7.21 7.35 -12.75
C SER A 218 -6.63 6.19 -13.58
N TRP A 219 -5.72 5.40 -13.01
CA TRP A 219 -5.12 4.27 -13.71
C TRP A 219 -6.08 3.09 -13.85
N MET A 220 -6.88 2.85 -12.82
CA MET A 220 -7.87 1.78 -12.83
C MET A 220 -8.95 2.06 -13.89
N LEU A 221 -9.36 3.32 -14.07
CA LEU A 221 -10.34 3.69 -15.10
C LEU A 221 -9.83 3.35 -16.50
N VAL A 222 -8.57 3.68 -16.82
CA VAL A 222 -7.94 3.33 -18.12
C VAL A 222 -7.94 1.80 -18.34
N LEU A 223 -7.66 1.02 -17.30
CA LEU A 223 -7.73 -0.44 -17.39
C LEU A 223 -9.17 -0.92 -17.63
N ILE A 224 -10.14 -0.37 -16.92
CA ILE A 224 -11.56 -0.73 -17.07
C ILE A 224 -12.03 -0.43 -18.48
N GLU A 225 -11.76 0.76 -19.00
CA GLU A 225 -12.08 1.14 -20.39
C GLU A 225 -11.47 0.15 -21.40
N ARG A 226 -10.22 -0.26 -21.19
CA ARG A 226 -9.56 -1.25 -22.05
C ARG A 226 -10.22 -2.63 -21.96
N VAL A 227 -10.66 -3.06 -20.79
CA VAL A 227 -11.40 -4.32 -20.57
C VAL A 227 -12.74 -4.28 -21.29
N LEU A 228 -13.50 -3.20 -21.16
CA LEU A 228 -14.79 -3.02 -21.85
C LEU A 228 -14.64 -2.98 -23.36
N GLU A 229 -13.66 -2.24 -23.89
CA GLU A 229 -13.36 -2.19 -25.33
C GLU A 229 -13.09 -3.60 -25.89
N LYS A 230 -12.23 -4.38 -25.20
CA LYS A 230 -11.86 -5.75 -25.64
C LYS A 230 -13.00 -6.73 -25.58
N THR A 231 -13.91 -6.57 -24.65
CA THR A 231 -15.05 -7.49 -24.48
C THR A 231 -16.31 -7.06 -25.24
N GLY A 232 -16.34 -5.82 -25.73
CA GLY A 232 -17.54 -5.22 -26.33
C GLY A 232 -18.70 -5.00 -25.33
N LYS A 233 -18.38 -5.03 -24.01
CA LYS A 233 -19.35 -4.85 -22.94
C LYS A 233 -19.52 -3.37 -22.60
N GLN A 234 -20.69 -3.01 -22.04
CA GLN A 234 -21.01 -1.63 -21.67
C GLN A 234 -20.76 -1.36 -20.19
N ALA A 235 -20.84 -2.38 -19.35
CA ALA A 235 -20.64 -2.27 -17.91
C ALA A 235 -19.71 -3.37 -17.39
N LEU A 236 -18.93 -3.03 -16.36
CA LEU A 236 -17.89 -3.92 -15.83
C LEU A 236 -18.45 -5.19 -15.17
N GLU A 237 -19.63 -5.11 -14.57
CA GLU A 237 -20.35 -6.26 -14.02
C GLU A 237 -20.78 -7.29 -15.07
N GLU A 238 -20.81 -6.94 -16.35
CA GLU A 238 -20.99 -7.92 -17.42
C GLU A 238 -19.74 -8.76 -17.69
N VAL A 239 -18.56 -8.24 -17.31
CA VAL A 239 -17.28 -8.94 -17.40
C VAL A 239 -17.00 -9.68 -16.10
N TRP A 240 -17.17 -8.98 -14.96
CA TRP A 240 -16.90 -9.51 -13.62
C TRP A 240 -18.16 -9.41 -12.74
N PRO A 241 -19.11 -10.35 -12.85
CA PRO A 241 -20.41 -10.27 -12.18
C PRO A 241 -20.35 -10.38 -10.67
N ASN A 242 -19.21 -10.82 -10.11
CA ASN A 242 -18.99 -10.94 -8.68
C ASN A 242 -18.10 -9.80 -8.11
N LEU A 243 -17.81 -8.78 -8.92
CA LEU A 243 -17.07 -7.61 -8.45
C LEU A 243 -17.92 -6.84 -7.43
N GLU A 244 -17.35 -6.58 -6.24
CA GLU A 244 -18.08 -5.99 -5.13
C GLU A 244 -17.40 -4.78 -4.48
N VAL A 245 -16.06 -4.62 -4.62
CA VAL A 245 -15.35 -3.52 -3.93
C VAL A 245 -14.14 -3.02 -4.70
N PHE A 246 -13.93 -1.70 -4.62
CA PHE A 246 -12.72 -1.03 -5.09
C PHE A 246 -12.02 -0.33 -3.92
N PHE A 247 -10.85 -0.85 -3.52
CA PHE A 247 -9.95 -0.17 -2.60
C PHE A 247 -9.10 0.82 -3.41
N HIS A 248 -9.30 2.10 -3.20
CA HIS A 248 -8.63 3.13 -3.98
C HIS A 248 -7.89 4.14 -3.11
N GLY A 249 -6.89 4.78 -3.71
CA GLY A 249 -6.09 5.80 -3.04
C GLY A 249 -5.02 6.36 -3.96
N GLY A 250 -4.11 7.14 -3.39
CA GLY A 250 -3.04 7.81 -4.13
C GLY A 250 -3.45 9.15 -4.74
N VAL A 251 -4.68 9.26 -5.23
CA VAL A 251 -5.33 10.52 -5.66
C VAL A 251 -6.79 10.51 -5.22
N ALA A 252 -7.39 11.70 -5.08
CA ALA A 252 -8.82 11.81 -4.77
C ALA A 252 -9.68 11.12 -5.84
N CYS A 253 -10.66 10.32 -5.41
CA CYS A 253 -11.58 9.64 -6.33
C CYS A 253 -12.67 10.57 -6.88
N THR A 254 -12.96 11.67 -6.19
CA THR A 254 -14.05 12.60 -6.52
C THR A 254 -14.09 13.03 -7.99
N PRO A 255 -12.96 13.42 -8.65
CA PRO A 255 -12.99 13.82 -10.05
C PRO A 255 -13.40 12.70 -11.03
N TYR A 256 -13.29 11.45 -10.62
CA TYR A 256 -13.55 10.27 -11.46
C TYR A 256 -14.91 9.62 -11.19
N ARG A 257 -15.65 10.08 -10.18
CA ARG A 257 -16.93 9.44 -9.73
C ARG A 257 -17.94 9.26 -10.85
N GLU A 258 -18.15 10.29 -11.67
CA GLU A 258 -19.15 10.22 -12.76
C GLU A 258 -18.72 9.24 -13.85
N GLN A 259 -17.42 9.15 -14.16
CA GLN A 259 -16.90 8.18 -15.11
C GLN A 259 -17.05 6.75 -14.57
N TYR A 260 -16.76 6.52 -13.29
CA TYR A 260 -16.99 5.21 -12.66
C TYR A 260 -18.46 4.79 -12.68
N LYS A 261 -19.41 5.69 -12.48
CA LYS A 261 -20.85 5.41 -12.58
C LYS A 261 -21.28 5.00 -13.99
N GLN A 262 -20.58 5.46 -15.02
CA GLN A 262 -20.88 5.07 -16.40
C GLN A 262 -20.41 3.64 -16.73
N VAL A 263 -19.31 3.20 -16.12
CA VAL A 263 -18.69 1.90 -16.39
C VAL A 263 -19.01 0.82 -15.35
N ILE A 264 -19.49 1.21 -14.15
CA ILE A 264 -19.96 0.32 -13.09
C ILE A 264 -21.35 0.81 -12.68
N THR A 265 -22.40 0.13 -13.17
CA THR A 265 -23.78 0.56 -12.99
C THR A 265 -24.50 -0.15 -11.84
N THR A 266 -23.90 -1.22 -11.32
CA THR A 266 -24.47 -1.97 -10.20
C THR A 266 -24.41 -1.19 -8.88
N PRO A 267 -25.52 -1.14 -8.10
CA PRO A 267 -25.55 -0.51 -6.79
C PRO A 267 -24.80 -1.35 -5.72
N LYS A 268 -24.33 -2.54 -6.06
CA LYS A 268 -23.60 -3.44 -5.13
C LYS A 268 -22.13 -3.09 -4.99
N MET A 269 -21.63 -2.16 -5.80
CA MET A 269 -20.21 -1.78 -5.77
C MET A 269 -19.90 -0.88 -4.57
N HIS A 270 -18.95 -1.30 -3.75
CA HIS A 270 -18.44 -0.51 -2.65
C HIS A 270 -17.13 0.19 -3.06
N TYR A 271 -16.96 1.42 -2.59
CA TYR A 271 -15.73 2.19 -2.78
C TYR A 271 -15.12 2.46 -1.41
N VAL A 272 -13.90 2.00 -1.19
CA VAL A 272 -13.19 2.14 0.08
C VAL A 272 -11.94 2.96 -0.14
N GLU A 273 -11.91 4.16 0.41
CA GLU A 273 -10.75 5.04 0.29
C GLU A 273 -9.65 4.63 1.28
N THR A 274 -8.42 4.60 0.78
CA THR A 274 -7.21 4.30 1.55
C THR A 274 -6.16 5.38 1.34
N TYR A 275 -5.44 5.73 2.41
CA TYR A 275 -4.31 6.64 2.34
C TYR A 275 -3.02 5.88 2.63
N ASN A 276 -2.44 5.32 1.56
CA ASN A 276 -1.15 4.64 1.58
C ASN A 276 -0.16 5.43 0.71
N ALA A 277 0.85 6.02 1.33
CA ALA A 277 1.92 6.78 0.69
C ALA A 277 3.27 6.10 0.91
N SER A 278 4.32 6.57 0.21
CA SER A 278 5.67 6.01 0.36
C SER A 278 6.22 6.16 1.78
N GLU A 279 5.73 7.14 2.51
CA GLU A 279 6.08 7.46 3.90
C GLU A 279 5.37 6.57 4.93
N GLY A 280 4.25 5.94 4.58
CA GLY A 280 3.48 5.11 5.49
C GLY A 280 2.03 4.88 5.06
N TYR A 281 1.32 4.07 5.83
CA TYR A 281 -0.12 3.85 5.69
C TYR A 281 -0.85 4.67 6.76
N PHE A 282 -1.60 5.70 6.35
CA PHE A 282 -2.12 6.74 7.25
C PHE A 282 -3.59 6.57 7.59
N GLY A 283 -4.39 5.99 6.70
CA GLY A 283 -5.81 5.86 6.94
C GLY A 283 -6.54 4.95 5.97
N THR A 284 -7.73 4.56 6.38
CA THR A 284 -8.70 3.86 5.56
C THR A 284 -10.10 4.27 5.98
N GLN A 285 -11.01 4.31 5.05
CA GLN A 285 -12.42 4.52 5.28
C GLN A 285 -13.00 3.35 6.08
N ASN A 286 -13.91 3.63 7.03
CA ASN A 286 -14.51 2.63 7.92
C ASN A 286 -16.04 2.74 8.03
N ASP A 287 -16.69 3.50 7.15
CA ASP A 287 -18.13 3.76 7.05
C ASP A 287 -18.62 3.76 5.60
#